data_12eddb5049a7e781cedb7f6bee9e0167
#
_entry.id   12eddb5049a7e781cedb7f6bee9e0167
#
_cell.length_a   1.000
_cell.length_b   1.000
_cell.length_c   1.000
_cell.angle_alpha   90.00
_cell.angle_beta   90.00
_cell.angle_gamma   90.00
#
_symmetry.space_group_name_H-M   'P 1'
#
loop_
_entity.id
_entity.type
_entity.pdbx_description
1 polymer ?
#
loop_
_entity_poly.entity_id
_entity_poly.type
_entity_poly.pdbx_seq_one_letter_code
_entity_poly.pdbx_strand_id
1 'polypeptide(L)'
;MTEQGVIVIVSSPTALPDKSGVHQAGGLAIRVAAELVRRGERVELVGRVGADAAGDQAILSLSRDGIGHVALLRDPALVTPAGDAARGIPVDAGDVQLGLRYLTSFTTVLLIDPLDSSVVRQVTEDASFVGAHLVIVAKSPLLVDGSAASAVLGGGSPPPLCIPRPQVEGPEFDALLVGLAATERGAETGV
;
A
#
# COMPACT_ATOMS: atom_id res chain seq x y z
N MET A 1 16.93 -20.09 7.87
CA MET A 1 16.70 -18.64 7.66
C MET A 1 15.34 -18.52 7.02
N THR A 2 14.33 -18.15 7.76
CA THR A 2 12.97 -17.91 7.21
C THR A 2 13.07 -16.68 6.31
N GLU A 3 12.82 -16.84 5.04
CA GLU A 3 12.77 -15.73 4.08
C GLU A 3 11.68 -14.76 4.54
N GLN A 4 12.08 -13.56 4.91
CA GLN A 4 11.18 -12.54 5.43
C GLN A 4 10.30 -12.05 4.27
N GLY A 5 9.02 -12.39 4.29
CA GLY A 5 8.06 -11.98 3.25
C GLY A 5 8.00 -10.45 3.13
N VAL A 6 7.70 -9.98 1.94
CA VAL A 6 7.54 -8.55 1.66
C VAL A 6 6.09 -8.14 1.92
N ILE A 7 5.88 -7.03 2.61
CA ILE A 7 4.59 -6.36 2.72
C ILE A 7 4.50 -5.33 1.60
N VAL A 8 3.51 -5.47 0.73
CA VAL A 8 3.27 -4.53 -0.36
C VAL A 8 2.18 -3.55 0.06
N ILE A 9 2.41 -2.26 -0.13
CA ILE A 9 1.40 -1.22 0.05
C ILE A 9 1.10 -0.60 -1.29
N VAL A 10 -0.15 -0.75 -1.76
CA VAL A 10 -0.62 -0.15 -3.01
C VAL A 10 -1.28 1.18 -2.69
N SER A 11 -0.55 2.26 -2.91
CA SER A 11 -1.00 3.64 -2.71
C SER A 11 0.07 4.61 -3.22
N SER A 12 -0.33 5.76 -3.74
CA SER A 12 0.60 6.81 -4.13
C SER A 12 0.90 7.74 -2.96
N PRO A 13 2.16 8.11 -2.72
CA PRO A 13 2.50 9.09 -1.69
C PRO A 13 2.05 10.50 -2.09
N THR A 14 1.86 11.34 -1.09
CA THR A 14 1.78 12.79 -1.24
C THR A 14 3.10 13.43 -0.82
N ALA A 15 3.31 14.68 -1.18
CA ALA A 15 4.47 15.45 -0.75
C ALA A 15 4.06 16.36 0.43
N LEU A 16 4.71 16.21 1.56
CA LEU A 16 4.50 17.08 2.73
C LEU A 16 5.73 17.97 2.93
N PRO A 17 5.57 19.30 2.95
CA PRO A 17 6.68 20.19 3.24
C PRO A 17 7.10 20.05 4.71
N ASP A 18 8.39 19.90 4.95
CA ASP A 18 8.94 20.01 6.29
C ASP A 18 9.12 21.49 6.70
N LYS A 19 9.67 21.72 7.89
CA LYS A 19 9.91 23.06 8.42
C LYS A 19 10.90 23.89 7.59
N SER A 20 11.71 23.25 6.76
CA SER A 20 12.68 23.87 5.84
C SER A 20 12.12 24.08 4.42
N GLY A 21 10.90 23.61 4.16
CA GLY A 21 10.27 23.64 2.83
C GLY A 21 10.70 22.49 1.92
N VAL A 22 11.47 21.54 2.43
CA VAL A 22 11.80 20.29 1.70
C VAL A 22 10.60 19.34 1.81
N HIS A 23 10.21 18.75 0.68
CA HIS A 23 9.11 17.81 0.68
C HIS A 23 9.56 16.43 1.14
N GLN A 24 8.72 15.79 1.94
CA GLN A 24 8.85 14.39 2.37
C GLN A 24 7.66 13.61 1.85
N ALA A 25 7.81 12.31 1.67
CA ALA A 25 6.68 11.44 1.37
C ALA A 25 5.69 11.44 2.54
N GLY A 26 4.41 11.55 2.24
CA GLY A 26 3.35 11.63 3.23
C GLY A 26 2.12 10.81 2.86
N GLY A 27 1.12 10.87 3.74
CA GLY A 27 -0.12 10.12 3.64
C GLY A 27 -0.16 8.88 4.54
N LEU A 28 -1.34 8.28 4.67
CA LEU A 28 -1.57 7.11 5.53
C LEU A 28 -0.64 5.95 5.18
N ALA A 29 -0.50 5.64 3.90
CA ALA A 29 0.37 4.57 3.41
C ALA A 29 1.80 4.71 3.90
N ILE A 30 2.33 5.94 3.89
CA ILE A 30 3.71 6.22 4.28
C ILE A 30 3.90 6.11 5.79
N ARG A 31 2.93 6.59 6.60
CA ARG A 31 2.98 6.43 8.05
C ARG A 31 2.98 4.96 8.45
N VAL A 32 2.11 4.16 7.83
CA VAL A 32 2.05 2.71 8.05
C VAL A 32 3.34 2.03 7.60
N ALA A 33 3.85 2.36 6.40
CA ALA A 33 5.10 1.81 5.88
C ALA A 33 6.29 2.09 6.81
N ALA A 34 6.44 3.33 7.26
CA ALA A 34 7.53 3.73 8.15
C ALA A 34 7.46 2.99 9.50
N GLU A 35 6.26 2.78 10.05
CA GLU A 35 6.09 2.01 11.27
C GLU A 35 6.45 0.53 11.08
N LEU A 36 6.03 -0.09 9.96
CA LEU A 36 6.37 -1.47 9.61
C LEU A 36 7.90 -1.63 9.46
N VAL A 37 8.56 -0.71 8.75
CA VAL A 37 10.03 -0.72 8.61
C VAL A 37 10.73 -0.58 9.97
N ARG A 38 10.22 0.28 10.88
CA ARG A 38 10.77 0.39 12.25
C ARG A 38 10.63 -0.90 13.07
N ARG A 39 9.63 -1.73 12.74
CA ARG A 39 9.47 -3.08 13.33
C ARG A 39 10.31 -4.15 12.65
N GLY A 40 11.12 -3.77 11.66
CA GLY A 40 12.00 -4.66 10.93
C GLY A 40 11.35 -5.37 9.75
N GLU A 41 10.15 -4.93 9.33
CA GLU A 41 9.45 -5.50 8.18
C GLU A 41 10.05 -4.96 6.86
N ARG A 42 10.04 -5.79 5.82
CA ARG A 42 10.35 -5.35 4.45
C ARG A 42 9.08 -4.83 3.80
N VAL A 43 9.09 -3.57 3.41
CA VAL A 43 7.93 -2.91 2.81
C VAL A 43 8.29 -2.40 1.42
N GLU A 44 7.42 -2.66 0.46
CA GLU A 44 7.50 -2.12 -0.90
C GLU A 44 6.25 -1.32 -1.23
N LEU A 45 6.43 -0.14 -1.79
CA LEU A 45 5.35 0.75 -2.20
C LEU A 45 5.10 0.62 -3.71
N VAL A 46 3.85 0.35 -4.07
CA VAL A 46 3.36 0.37 -5.45
C VAL A 46 2.47 1.60 -5.63
N GLY A 47 2.80 2.48 -6.54
CA GLY A 47 2.05 3.72 -6.71
C GLY A 47 2.61 4.60 -7.82
N ARG A 48 2.20 5.87 -7.82
CA ARG A 48 2.62 6.89 -8.81
C ARG A 48 3.05 8.17 -8.12
N VAL A 49 4.02 8.83 -8.74
CA VAL A 49 4.41 10.23 -8.43
C VAL A 49 4.59 11.00 -9.73
N GLY A 50 4.47 12.30 -9.67
CA GLY A 50 4.86 13.17 -10.79
C GLY A 50 6.38 13.12 -11.03
N ALA A 51 6.81 13.36 -12.26
CA ALA A 51 8.22 13.57 -12.57
C ALA A 51 8.60 15.03 -12.28
N ASP A 52 8.33 15.50 -11.09
CA ASP A 52 8.57 16.85 -10.59
C ASP A 52 9.47 16.86 -9.35
N ALA A 53 9.88 18.05 -8.90
CA ALA A 53 10.76 18.20 -7.74
C ALA A 53 10.15 17.62 -6.45
N ALA A 54 8.83 17.72 -6.28
CA ALA A 54 8.13 17.17 -5.11
C ALA A 54 8.14 15.65 -5.13
N GLY A 55 7.93 15.03 -6.30
CA GLY A 55 8.03 13.59 -6.49
C GLY A 55 9.45 13.06 -6.24
N ASP A 56 10.46 13.76 -6.75
CA ASP A 56 11.86 13.40 -6.54
C ASP A 56 12.23 13.45 -5.05
N GLN A 57 11.81 14.49 -4.33
CA GLN A 57 12.04 14.62 -2.90
C GLN A 57 11.28 13.56 -2.09
N ALA A 58 10.05 13.22 -2.49
CA ALA A 58 9.29 12.14 -1.87
C ALA A 58 10.03 10.80 -2.02
N ILE A 59 10.52 10.47 -3.21
CA ILE A 59 11.31 9.25 -3.46
C ILE A 59 12.57 9.22 -2.59
N LEU A 60 13.28 10.34 -2.49
CA LEU A 60 14.48 10.42 -1.63
C LEU A 60 14.15 10.21 -0.15
N SER A 61 12.99 10.70 0.33
CA SER A 61 12.58 10.46 1.71
C SER A 61 12.24 8.99 1.95
N LEU A 62 11.53 8.32 1.02
CA LEU A 62 11.27 6.88 1.11
C LEU A 62 12.55 6.07 1.23
N SER A 63 13.57 6.42 0.43
CA SER A 63 14.87 5.76 0.50
C SER A 63 15.54 5.92 1.87
N ARG A 64 15.48 7.12 2.47
CA ARG A 64 16.03 7.38 3.82
C ARG A 64 15.31 6.59 4.90
N ASP A 65 14.00 6.45 4.75
CA ASP A 65 13.14 5.74 5.70
C ASP A 65 13.19 4.22 5.51
N GLY A 66 13.97 3.72 4.54
CA GLY A 66 14.11 2.30 4.25
C GLY A 66 12.89 1.66 3.61
N ILE A 67 11.97 2.48 3.05
CA ILE A 67 10.78 2.02 2.35
C ILE A 67 11.18 1.72 0.90
N GLY A 68 10.94 0.49 0.46
CA GLY A 68 11.14 0.09 -0.92
C GLY A 68 10.17 0.80 -1.86
N HIS A 69 10.66 1.21 -3.01
CA HIS A 69 9.91 2.02 -3.97
C HIS A 69 10.25 1.66 -5.43
N VAL A 70 10.74 0.45 -5.64
CA VAL A 70 11.09 -0.05 -6.99
C VAL A 70 9.88 -0.07 -7.94
N ALA A 71 8.70 -0.22 -7.39
CA ALA A 71 7.42 -0.24 -8.11
C ALA A 71 6.66 1.10 -8.04
N LEU A 72 7.34 2.19 -7.70
CA LEU A 72 6.77 3.53 -7.72
C LEU A 72 7.03 4.18 -9.07
N LEU A 73 5.96 4.38 -9.85
CA LEU A 73 6.05 4.89 -11.22
C LEU A 73 6.17 6.42 -11.23
N ARG A 74 7.11 6.94 -12.01
CA ARG A 74 7.23 8.38 -12.28
C ARG A 74 6.53 8.74 -13.58
N ASP A 75 5.53 9.61 -13.49
CA ASP A 75 4.75 10.02 -14.64
C ASP A 75 4.99 11.51 -14.96
N PRO A 76 5.57 11.85 -16.14
CA PRO A 76 5.84 13.24 -16.51
C PRO A 76 4.56 14.05 -16.81
N ALA A 77 3.42 13.40 -17.01
CA ALA A 77 2.14 14.06 -17.23
C ALA A 77 1.44 14.45 -15.92
N LEU A 78 1.95 14.00 -14.77
CA LEU A 78 1.35 14.22 -13.47
C LEU A 78 2.18 15.14 -12.59
N VAL A 79 1.51 15.81 -11.67
CA VAL A 79 2.11 16.61 -10.60
C VAL A 79 1.89 15.89 -9.28
N THR A 80 2.94 15.77 -8.48
CA THR A 80 2.86 15.14 -7.16
C THR A 80 2.00 16.01 -6.23
N PRO A 81 0.87 15.48 -5.72
CA PRO A 81 0.02 16.25 -4.81
C PRO A 81 0.77 16.61 -3.53
N ALA A 82 0.67 17.87 -3.11
CA ALA A 82 1.37 18.38 -1.93
C ALA A 82 0.42 18.96 -0.88
N GLY A 83 0.79 18.82 0.40
CA GLY A 83 0.07 19.35 1.56
C GLY A 83 -0.71 18.30 2.35
N ASP A 84 -1.10 18.67 3.59
CA ASP A 84 -1.71 17.75 4.57
C ASP A 84 -3.05 17.16 4.11
N ALA A 85 -3.83 17.91 3.35
CA ALA A 85 -5.11 17.47 2.82
C ALA A 85 -5.00 16.79 1.44
N ALA A 86 -3.79 16.69 0.89
CA ALA A 86 -3.58 16.11 -0.43
C ALA A 86 -3.90 14.61 -0.42
N ARG A 87 -4.41 14.14 -1.55
CA ARG A 87 -4.60 12.71 -1.80
C ARG A 87 -3.59 12.27 -2.84
N GLY A 88 -3.05 11.07 -2.67
CA GLY A 88 -2.15 10.48 -3.64
C GLY A 88 -2.80 10.36 -5.03
N ILE A 89 -1.96 10.27 -6.04
CA ILE A 89 -2.40 10.05 -7.43
C ILE A 89 -3.09 8.69 -7.50
N PRO A 90 -4.27 8.57 -8.12
CA PRO A 90 -4.90 7.27 -8.32
C PRO A 90 -3.98 6.30 -9.08
N VAL A 91 -3.89 5.08 -8.60
CA VAL A 91 -3.18 3.98 -9.25
C VAL A 91 -4.17 3.27 -10.17
N ASP A 92 -3.76 2.83 -11.34
CA ASP A 92 -4.59 2.00 -12.20
C ASP A 92 -4.19 0.52 -12.14
N ALA A 93 -5.03 -0.36 -12.72
CA ALA A 93 -4.80 -1.80 -12.68
C ALA A 93 -3.53 -2.22 -13.44
N GLY A 94 -3.15 -1.49 -14.49
CA GLY A 94 -1.92 -1.73 -15.24
C GLY A 94 -0.67 -1.41 -14.44
N ASP A 95 -0.69 -0.30 -13.68
CA ASP A 95 0.38 0.09 -12.76
C ASP A 95 0.60 -0.98 -11.69
N VAL A 96 -0.50 -1.45 -11.09
CA VAL A 96 -0.44 -2.51 -10.07
C VAL A 96 0.14 -3.79 -10.65
N GLN A 97 -0.37 -4.23 -11.79
CA GLN A 97 0.13 -5.44 -12.46
C GLN A 97 1.62 -5.32 -12.77
N LEU A 98 2.06 -4.15 -13.27
CA LEU A 98 3.47 -3.90 -13.54
C LEU A 98 4.30 -3.94 -12.25
N GLY A 99 3.85 -3.24 -11.20
CA GLY A 99 4.53 -3.17 -9.92
C GLY A 99 4.66 -4.54 -9.26
N LEU A 100 3.58 -5.31 -9.18
CA LEU A 100 3.59 -6.63 -8.53
C LEU A 100 4.45 -7.66 -9.28
N ARG A 101 4.62 -7.53 -10.60
CA ARG A 101 5.54 -8.39 -11.38
C ARG A 101 7.00 -8.23 -11.01
N TYR A 102 7.41 -7.06 -10.50
CA TYR A 102 8.77 -6.85 -9.99
C TYR A 102 9.01 -7.48 -8.62
N LEU A 103 7.92 -7.79 -7.91
CA LEU A 103 7.98 -8.34 -6.56
C LEU A 103 7.77 -9.86 -6.63
N THR A 104 8.84 -10.60 -6.52
CA THR A 104 8.83 -12.07 -6.73
C THR A 104 8.19 -12.85 -5.58
N SER A 105 8.11 -12.25 -4.37
CA SER A 105 7.47 -12.86 -3.22
C SER A 105 6.94 -11.78 -2.28
N PHE A 106 5.65 -11.82 -1.99
CA PHE A 106 5.03 -10.98 -0.96
C PHE A 106 3.99 -11.80 -0.19
N THR A 107 3.83 -11.47 1.08
CA THR A 107 2.95 -12.20 2.00
C THR A 107 1.69 -11.42 2.35
N THR A 108 1.75 -10.10 2.25
CA THR A 108 0.63 -9.22 2.59
C THR A 108 0.56 -8.08 1.60
N VAL A 109 -0.65 -7.72 1.18
CA VAL A 109 -0.94 -6.52 0.40
C VAL A 109 -1.89 -5.62 1.19
N LEU A 110 -1.47 -4.37 1.44
CA LEU A 110 -2.34 -3.29 1.90
C LEU A 110 -2.76 -2.45 0.70
N LEU A 111 -4.04 -2.42 0.41
CA LEU A 111 -4.62 -1.60 -0.63
C LEU A 111 -5.32 -0.40 0.01
N ILE A 112 -4.81 0.81 -0.20
CA ILE A 112 -5.28 2.03 0.47
C ILE A 112 -5.81 3.02 -0.56
N ASP A 113 -7.05 3.51 -0.37
CA ASP A 113 -7.70 4.46 -1.29
C ASP A 113 -6.89 5.77 -1.53
N PRO A 114 -7.00 6.39 -2.72
CA PRO A 114 -8.11 6.26 -3.68
C PRO A 114 -8.01 5.00 -4.54
N LEU A 115 -9.11 4.24 -4.63
CA LEU A 115 -9.19 2.96 -5.32
C LEU A 115 -10.26 2.97 -6.40
N ASP A 116 -9.94 2.35 -7.53
CA ASP A 116 -10.88 1.97 -8.57
C ASP A 116 -11.24 0.47 -8.44
N SER A 117 -12.42 0.08 -8.90
CA SER A 117 -12.87 -1.31 -8.84
C SER A 117 -11.99 -2.26 -9.66
N SER A 118 -11.39 -1.78 -10.75
CA SER A 118 -10.44 -2.55 -11.56
C SER A 118 -9.15 -2.84 -10.80
N VAL A 119 -8.68 -1.88 -10.00
CA VAL A 119 -7.50 -2.04 -9.12
C VAL A 119 -7.79 -3.07 -8.04
N VAL A 120 -8.95 -2.96 -7.36
CA VAL A 120 -9.35 -3.92 -6.32
C VAL A 120 -9.38 -5.34 -6.88
N ARG A 121 -9.98 -5.52 -8.06
CA ARG A 121 -10.04 -6.83 -8.72
C ARG A 121 -8.65 -7.35 -9.06
N GLN A 122 -7.80 -6.54 -9.70
CA GLN A 122 -6.44 -6.93 -10.08
C GLN A 122 -5.60 -7.35 -8.87
N VAL A 123 -5.61 -6.54 -7.80
CA VAL A 123 -4.88 -6.86 -6.57
C VAL A 123 -5.42 -8.13 -5.92
N THR A 124 -6.74 -8.34 -5.94
CA THR A 124 -7.36 -9.55 -5.37
C THR A 124 -6.92 -10.79 -6.14
N GLU A 125 -6.88 -10.73 -7.47
CA GLU A 125 -6.41 -11.82 -8.33
C GLU A 125 -4.94 -12.14 -8.06
N ASP A 126 -4.07 -11.13 -8.05
CA ASP A 126 -2.63 -11.29 -7.84
C ASP A 126 -2.30 -11.80 -6.42
N ALA A 127 -2.96 -11.25 -5.38
CA ALA A 127 -2.80 -11.70 -4.00
C ALA A 127 -3.25 -13.16 -3.83
N SER A 128 -4.40 -13.52 -4.41
CA SER A 128 -4.91 -14.89 -4.38
C SER A 128 -3.97 -15.88 -5.08
N PHE A 129 -3.39 -15.48 -6.20
CA PHE A 129 -2.48 -16.32 -6.97
C PHE A 129 -1.23 -16.72 -6.17
N VAL A 130 -0.70 -15.80 -5.36
CA VAL A 130 0.49 -16.06 -4.54
C VAL A 130 0.16 -16.49 -3.11
N GLY A 131 -1.12 -16.52 -2.74
CA GLY A 131 -1.57 -16.85 -1.38
C GLY A 131 -1.29 -15.74 -0.35
N ALA A 132 -1.17 -14.49 -0.80
CA ALA A 132 -0.91 -13.36 0.07
C ALA A 132 -2.20 -12.87 0.77
N HIS A 133 -2.05 -12.35 1.98
CA HIS A 133 -3.12 -11.64 2.68
C HIS A 133 -3.44 -10.32 2.02
N LEU A 134 -4.73 -10.04 1.85
CA LEU A 134 -5.21 -8.76 1.30
C LEU A 134 -6.01 -7.98 2.34
N VAL A 135 -5.52 -6.79 2.67
CA VAL A 135 -6.21 -5.80 3.52
C VAL A 135 -6.58 -4.60 2.66
N ILE A 136 -7.87 -4.29 2.57
CA ILE A 136 -8.41 -3.17 1.79
C ILE A 136 -8.88 -2.07 2.73
N VAL A 137 -8.34 -0.88 2.58
CA VAL A 137 -8.68 0.31 3.36
C VAL A 137 -9.36 1.33 2.45
N ALA A 138 -10.67 1.47 2.56
CA ALA A 138 -11.45 2.34 1.66
C ALA A 138 -12.49 3.17 2.41
N LYS A 139 -12.77 4.39 1.92
CA LYS A 139 -13.81 5.28 2.47
C LYS A 139 -15.22 4.81 2.18
N SER A 140 -15.41 4.14 1.06
CA SER A 140 -16.74 3.69 0.61
C SER A 140 -16.90 2.19 0.82
N PRO A 141 -17.94 1.76 1.57
CA PRO A 141 -18.25 0.35 1.71
C PRO A 141 -18.67 -0.32 0.38
N LEU A 142 -19.04 0.45 -0.64
CA LEU A 142 -19.43 -0.06 -1.95
C LEU A 142 -18.27 -0.65 -2.77
N LEU A 143 -17.02 -0.22 -2.50
CA LEU A 143 -15.83 -0.84 -3.10
C LEU A 143 -15.43 -2.13 -2.39
N VAL A 144 -16.05 -2.39 -1.26
CA VAL A 144 -15.74 -3.48 -0.34
C VAL A 144 -16.89 -4.48 -0.28
N ASP A 145 -17.84 -4.38 -1.21
CA ASP A 145 -18.89 -5.40 -1.30
C ASP A 145 -18.22 -6.73 -1.65
N GLY A 146 -18.14 -7.62 -0.66
CA GLY A 146 -17.49 -8.93 -0.76
C GLY A 146 -17.95 -9.80 -1.93
N SER A 147 -18.99 -9.37 -2.66
CA SER A 147 -19.45 -10.03 -3.87
C SER A 147 -18.44 -9.94 -5.01
N ALA A 148 -17.72 -8.80 -5.17
CA ALA A 148 -16.69 -8.67 -6.19
C ALA A 148 -15.43 -9.47 -5.83
N ALA A 149 -15.06 -9.49 -4.55
CA ALA A 149 -13.95 -10.29 -4.04
C ALA A 149 -14.29 -11.80 -3.97
N SER A 150 -15.51 -12.16 -3.55
CA SER A 150 -15.95 -13.55 -3.47
C SER A 150 -16.08 -14.24 -4.84
N ALA A 151 -16.37 -13.51 -5.91
CA ALA A 151 -16.52 -14.09 -7.24
C ALA A 151 -15.17 -14.51 -7.86
N VAL A 152 -14.06 -13.98 -7.38
CA VAL A 152 -12.70 -14.25 -7.89
C VAL A 152 -11.97 -15.33 -7.08
N LEU A 153 -12.37 -15.55 -5.82
CA LEU A 153 -11.73 -16.53 -4.94
C LEU A 153 -12.18 -17.96 -5.27
N GLY A 154 -11.53 -18.58 -6.23
CA GLY A 154 -11.51 -20.03 -6.36
C GLY A 154 -10.82 -20.63 -5.14
N GLY A 155 -11.57 -21.45 -4.38
CA GLY A 155 -11.28 -22.01 -3.07
C GLY A 155 -9.81 -22.18 -2.68
N GLY A 156 -9.41 -21.54 -1.60
CA GLY A 156 -8.11 -21.73 -0.95
C GLY A 156 -7.47 -20.47 -0.36
N SER A 157 -7.76 -19.30 -0.86
CA SER A 157 -7.21 -18.05 -0.31
C SER A 157 -8.13 -17.45 0.76
N PRO A 158 -7.58 -16.88 1.85
CA PRO A 158 -8.40 -16.19 2.84
C PRO A 158 -9.13 -15.00 2.20
N PRO A 159 -10.38 -14.71 2.62
CA PRO A 159 -11.12 -13.57 2.10
C PRO A 159 -10.39 -12.26 2.43
N PRO A 160 -10.46 -11.25 1.55
CA PRO A 160 -9.85 -9.95 1.84
C PRO A 160 -10.48 -9.32 3.07
N LEU A 161 -9.64 -8.75 3.93
CA LEU A 161 -10.06 -8.03 5.11
C LEU A 161 -10.35 -6.57 4.73
N CYS A 162 -11.59 -6.16 4.87
CA CYS A 162 -12.04 -4.83 4.48
C CYS A 162 -12.18 -3.92 5.70
N ILE A 163 -11.41 -2.83 5.73
CA ILE A 163 -11.38 -1.87 6.82
C ILE A 163 -11.94 -0.53 6.34
N PRO A 164 -13.02 -0.02 6.96
CA PRO A 164 -13.51 1.31 6.63
C PRO A 164 -12.48 2.37 7.06
N ARG A 165 -12.10 3.24 6.12
CA ARG A 165 -11.20 4.34 6.41
C ARG A 165 -11.94 5.43 7.17
N PRO A 166 -11.50 5.83 8.39
CA PRO A 166 -12.15 6.86 9.18
C PRO A 166 -12.04 8.24 8.51
N GLN A 167 -12.94 9.16 8.89
CA GLN A 167 -12.87 10.56 8.43
C GLN A 167 -11.65 11.29 8.99
N VAL A 168 -11.27 10.96 10.24
CA VAL A 168 -10.08 11.46 10.91
C VAL A 168 -9.16 10.29 11.21
N GLU A 169 -8.00 10.30 10.60
CA GLU A 169 -6.96 9.31 10.82
C GLU A 169 -6.13 9.69 12.04
N GLY A 170 -5.85 8.71 12.89
CA GLY A 170 -5.05 8.89 14.09
C GLY A 170 -4.08 7.73 14.30
N PRO A 171 -3.16 7.86 15.27
CA PRO A 171 -2.14 6.85 15.54
C PRO A 171 -2.72 5.47 15.90
N GLU A 172 -3.93 5.42 16.44
CA GLU A 172 -4.61 4.16 16.73
C GLU A 172 -5.01 3.41 15.46
N PHE A 173 -5.45 4.15 14.43
CA PHE A 173 -5.78 3.57 13.15
C PHE A 173 -4.52 3.10 12.41
N ASP A 174 -3.47 3.89 12.44
CA ASP A 174 -2.17 3.51 11.88
C ASP A 174 -1.66 2.24 12.56
N ALA A 175 -1.74 2.14 13.91
CA ALA A 175 -1.33 0.96 14.68
C ALA A 175 -2.18 -0.29 14.36
N LEU A 176 -3.49 -0.12 14.12
CA LEU A 176 -4.36 -1.21 13.66
C LEU A 176 -3.88 -1.77 12.33
N LEU A 177 -3.64 -0.91 11.33
CA LEU A 177 -3.20 -1.36 10.01
C LEU A 177 -1.83 -2.04 10.06
N VAL A 178 -0.91 -1.50 10.86
CA VAL A 178 0.40 -2.11 11.09
C VAL A 178 0.26 -3.49 11.75
N GLY A 179 -0.63 -3.62 12.75
CA GLY A 179 -0.93 -4.89 13.38
C GLY A 179 -1.46 -5.91 12.38
N LEU A 180 -2.43 -5.55 11.56
CA LEU A 180 -3.03 -6.43 10.55
C LEU A 180 -2.01 -6.86 9.48
N ALA A 181 -1.14 -5.96 9.05
CA ALA A 181 -0.12 -6.27 8.06
C ALA A 181 0.99 -7.19 8.58
N ALA A 182 1.31 -7.12 9.87
CA ALA A 182 2.38 -7.88 10.50
C ALA A 182 1.93 -9.24 11.09
N THR A 183 0.62 -9.47 11.30
CA THR A 183 0.09 -10.55 12.17
C THR A 183 0.24 -11.97 11.59
N GLU A 184 0.52 -12.13 10.32
CA GLU A 184 0.48 -13.44 9.63
C GLU A 184 1.68 -14.36 9.91
N ARG A 185 2.66 -13.95 10.71
CA ARG A 185 3.79 -14.82 11.06
C ARG A 185 3.53 -15.80 12.20
N GLY A 186 2.42 -15.64 12.91
CA GLY A 186 2.11 -16.41 14.12
C GLY A 186 1.30 -17.69 13.92
N ALA A 187 0.71 -17.92 12.75
CA ALA A 187 -0.22 -19.03 12.54
C ALA A 187 0.43 -20.36 12.12
N GLU A 188 1.72 -20.36 11.74
CA GLU A 188 2.40 -21.59 11.28
C GLU A 188 3.32 -22.26 12.32
N THR A 189 3.35 -21.78 13.56
CA THR A 189 4.17 -22.43 14.63
C THR A 189 3.28 -23.06 15.69
N GLY A 190 2.42 -23.98 15.30
CA GLY A 190 1.55 -24.68 16.25
C GLY A 190 0.99 -25.98 15.74
N VAL A 191 1.85 -26.93 15.31
CA VAL A 191 1.59 -28.38 15.35
C VAL A 191 2.88 -29.11 15.64
#